data_547622e6eb8322035e73f43ecdc59a4b
#
_entry.id   547622e6eb8322035e73f43ecdc59a4b
#
_cell.length_a   1.000
_cell.length_b   1.000
_cell.length_c   1.000
_cell.angle_alpha   90.00
_cell.angle_beta   90.00
_cell.angle_gamma   90.00
#
_symmetry.space_group_name_H-M   'P 1'
#
loop_
_entity.id
_entity.type
_entity.pdbx_description
1 polymer ?
#
loop_
_entity_poly.entity_id
_entity_poly.type
_entity_poly.pdbx_seq_one_letter_code
_entity_poly.pdbx_strand_id
1 'polypeptide(L)'
;MANKRPRIEFGDMWEGGATPSENHERWGNHWLAWSYWVYVLEDAARMIGEQSHHERDRDGQVFMPAVLAVRAMLLGYAIECAMKCYWVRSGNKIVKNGKFLGVPGAGADHNLVQLAKIVGFAPNQRESAVLTRLAKFIRFAGRYPLAKLPQDMAPREVDGLGKIDIGFFSKADFRTCLSILNKLMTMISGKKRRTFQPLGTLHYLLRPRSPRKREKPS
;
A
#
# COMPACT_ATOMS: atom_id res chain seq x y z
N MET A 1 0.00 22.59 -14.28
CA MET A 1 1.13 22.46 -13.34
C MET A 1 1.20 21.00 -12.92
N ALA A 2 2.25 20.28 -13.33
CA ALA A 2 2.48 18.89 -12.95
C ALA A 2 2.72 18.81 -11.43
N ASN A 3 1.97 17.97 -10.76
CA ASN A 3 2.10 17.73 -9.32
C ASN A 3 3.44 16.99 -9.10
N LYS A 4 4.52 17.75 -8.83
CA LYS A 4 5.83 17.17 -8.55
C LYS A 4 5.68 16.28 -7.31
N ARG A 5 5.87 14.97 -7.47
CA ARG A 5 6.02 14.04 -6.35
C ARG A 5 7.18 14.54 -5.49
N PRO A 6 7.10 14.40 -4.15
CA PRO A 6 8.26 14.66 -3.33
C PRO A 6 9.40 13.75 -3.82
N ARG A 7 10.47 14.36 -4.29
CA ARG A 7 11.69 13.65 -4.65
C ARG A 7 12.40 13.32 -3.35
N ILE A 8 12.31 12.07 -2.93
CA ILE A 8 13.12 11.60 -1.80
C ILE A 8 14.47 11.25 -2.39
N GLU A 9 15.46 12.06 -2.11
CA GLU A 9 16.85 11.70 -2.41
C GLU A 9 17.31 10.72 -1.34
N PHE A 10 17.34 9.45 -1.69
CA PHE A 10 17.74 8.37 -0.77
C PHE A 10 19.16 8.57 -0.20
N GLY A 11 20.01 9.38 -0.87
CA GLY A 11 21.33 9.74 -0.38
C GLY A 11 21.33 10.54 0.92
N ASP A 12 20.33 11.39 1.13
CA ASP A 12 20.24 12.27 2.31
C ASP A 12 19.76 11.54 3.57
N MET A 13 19.29 10.30 3.41
CA MET A 13 18.74 9.52 4.51
C MET A 13 19.77 8.60 5.18
N TRP A 14 20.95 8.41 4.58
CA TRP A 14 22.11 7.74 5.15
C TRP A 14 23.16 8.78 5.53
N GLU A 15 23.05 9.35 6.72
CA GLU A 15 24.15 10.16 7.23
C GLU A 15 25.31 9.25 7.57
N GLY A 16 26.47 9.55 6.97
CA GLY A 16 27.72 8.88 7.31
C GLY A 16 27.98 9.02 8.81
N GLY A 17 28.07 7.88 9.50
CA GLY A 17 28.33 7.82 10.95
C GLY A 17 27.14 7.40 11.81
N ALA A 18 25.90 7.41 11.31
CA ALA A 18 24.77 6.88 12.06
C ALA A 18 24.76 5.35 12.09
N THR A 19 24.45 4.77 13.25
CA THR A 19 24.31 3.32 13.41
C THR A 19 23.10 2.78 12.64
N PRO A 20 23.05 1.47 12.30
CA PRO A 20 21.88 0.86 11.69
C PRO A 20 20.59 1.08 12.49
N SER A 21 20.68 1.09 13.83
CA SER A 21 19.53 1.34 14.72
C SER A 21 18.99 2.75 14.59
N GLU A 22 19.86 3.75 14.57
CA GLU A 22 19.50 5.16 14.38
C GLU A 22 18.88 5.41 13.02
N ASN A 23 19.48 4.84 11.97
CA ASN A 23 18.93 4.91 10.62
C ASN A 23 17.54 4.25 10.54
N HIS A 24 17.36 3.06 11.15
CA HIS A 24 16.08 2.38 11.19
C HIS A 24 15.01 3.21 11.93
N GLU A 25 15.36 3.84 13.06
CA GLU A 25 14.44 4.70 13.80
C GLU A 25 14.09 5.97 12.99
N ARG A 26 15.08 6.59 12.37
CA ARG A 26 14.88 7.77 11.51
C ARG A 26 13.93 7.47 10.37
N TRP A 27 14.20 6.40 9.61
CA TRP A 27 13.38 5.99 8.47
C TRP A 27 11.97 5.60 8.88
N GLY A 28 11.84 4.75 9.88
CA GLY A 28 10.55 4.26 10.35
C GLY A 28 9.65 5.37 10.85
N ASN A 29 10.22 6.44 11.42
CA ASN A 29 9.49 7.60 11.93
C ASN A 29 9.47 8.81 10.97
N HIS A 30 9.87 8.61 9.72
CA HIS A 30 9.82 9.65 8.71
C HIS A 30 8.61 9.45 7.78
N TRP A 31 7.59 10.32 7.88
CA TRP A 31 6.33 10.15 7.16
C TRP A 31 6.50 10.13 5.63
N LEU A 32 7.50 10.82 5.05
CA LEU A 32 7.79 10.78 3.61
C LEU A 32 8.22 9.39 3.14
N ALA A 33 8.95 8.61 3.97
CA ALA A 33 9.32 7.24 3.62
C ALA A 33 8.07 6.37 3.42
N TRP A 34 7.09 6.47 4.31
CA TRP A 34 5.81 5.78 4.17
C TRP A 34 5.02 6.28 2.96
N SER A 35 4.98 7.59 2.74
CA SER A 35 4.32 8.20 1.58
C SER A 35 4.91 7.69 0.27
N TYR A 36 6.23 7.55 0.17
CA TYR A 36 6.89 6.98 -1.00
C TYR A 36 6.40 5.57 -1.31
N TRP A 37 6.32 4.70 -0.30
CA TRP A 37 5.81 3.35 -0.48
C TRP A 37 4.34 3.30 -0.89
N VAL A 38 3.51 4.24 -0.45
CA VAL A 38 2.13 4.37 -0.95
C VAL A 38 2.11 4.52 -2.47
N TYR A 39 2.94 5.41 -3.01
CA TYR A 39 3.00 5.64 -4.46
C TYR A 39 3.56 4.44 -5.22
N VAL A 40 4.63 3.83 -4.73
CA VAL A 40 5.26 2.66 -5.37
C VAL A 40 4.27 1.50 -5.47
N LEU A 41 3.58 1.19 -4.38
CA LEU A 41 2.63 0.08 -4.32
C LEU A 41 1.35 0.35 -5.14
N GLU A 42 0.86 1.60 -5.12
CA GLU A 42 -0.28 2.00 -5.94
C GLU A 42 0.05 1.92 -7.43
N ASP A 43 1.22 2.38 -7.85
CA ASP A 43 1.65 2.33 -9.24
C ASP A 43 1.81 0.87 -9.72
N ALA A 44 2.46 0.02 -8.93
CA ALA A 44 2.59 -1.39 -9.23
C ALA A 44 1.20 -2.07 -9.38
N ALA A 45 0.26 -1.75 -8.48
CA ALA A 45 -1.10 -2.26 -8.56
C ALA A 45 -1.85 -1.76 -9.80
N ARG A 46 -1.59 -0.53 -10.26
CA ARG A 46 -2.18 0.02 -11.49
C ARG A 46 -1.63 -0.67 -12.73
N MET A 47 -0.32 -0.86 -12.81
CA MET A 47 0.33 -1.57 -13.93
C MET A 47 -0.24 -2.97 -14.11
N ILE A 48 -0.41 -3.72 -13.02
CA ILE A 48 -1.08 -5.03 -13.05
C ILE A 48 -2.51 -4.89 -13.58
N GLY A 49 -3.25 -3.88 -13.11
CA GLY A 49 -4.65 -3.69 -13.48
C GLY A 49 -4.90 -3.31 -14.93
N GLU A 50 -3.94 -2.65 -15.57
CA GLU A 50 -4.03 -2.29 -17.00
C GLU A 50 -3.83 -3.51 -17.92
N GLN A 51 -3.09 -4.52 -17.43
CA GLN A 51 -2.75 -5.71 -18.20
C GLN A 51 -3.67 -6.91 -17.92
N SER A 52 -4.51 -6.83 -16.88
CA SER A 52 -5.26 -7.99 -16.39
C SER A 52 -6.75 -7.84 -16.66
N HIS A 53 -7.32 -8.85 -17.26
CA HIS A 53 -8.76 -9.01 -17.44
C HIS A 53 -9.27 -10.18 -16.60
N HIS A 54 -10.55 -10.13 -16.20
CA HIS A 54 -11.20 -11.31 -15.66
C HIS A 54 -11.31 -12.34 -16.77
N GLU A 55 -10.85 -13.53 -16.49
CA GLU A 55 -10.93 -14.67 -17.40
C GLU A 55 -12.23 -15.42 -17.15
N ARG A 56 -12.74 -16.05 -18.21
CA ARG A 56 -13.85 -16.99 -18.12
C ARG A 56 -13.31 -18.38 -18.40
N ASP A 57 -13.71 -19.35 -17.60
CA ASP A 57 -13.46 -20.74 -17.91
C ASP A 57 -14.33 -21.24 -19.08
N ARG A 58 -14.16 -22.52 -19.43
CA ARG A 58 -14.93 -23.15 -20.53
C ARG A 58 -16.43 -23.19 -20.27
N ASP A 59 -16.83 -23.14 -19.00
CA ASP A 59 -18.22 -23.16 -18.55
C ASP A 59 -18.80 -21.74 -18.39
N GLY A 60 -18.02 -20.72 -18.76
CA GLY A 60 -18.40 -19.31 -18.70
C GLY A 60 -18.34 -18.69 -17.29
N GLN A 61 -17.83 -19.43 -16.29
CA GLN A 61 -17.66 -18.89 -14.95
C GLN A 61 -16.50 -17.88 -14.93
N VAL A 62 -16.78 -16.74 -14.32
CA VAL A 62 -15.76 -15.69 -14.16
C VAL A 62 -14.89 -16.02 -12.95
N PHE A 63 -13.62 -16.22 -13.19
CA PHE A 63 -12.66 -16.35 -12.09
C PHE A 63 -11.70 -15.15 -12.04
N MET A 64 -11.19 -14.90 -10.85
CA MET A 64 -10.21 -13.86 -10.64
C MET A 64 -8.80 -14.44 -10.86
N PRO A 65 -8.08 -13.99 -11.90
CA PRO A 65 -6.70 -14.42 -12.10
C PRO A 65 -5.84 -14.15 -10.84
N ALA A 66 -4.89 -15.03 -10.55
CA ALA A 66 -3.98 -14.89 -9.40
C ALA A 66 -3.27 -13.52 -9.38
N VAL A 67 -3.01 -12.94 -10.55
CA VAL A 67 -2.43 -11.60 -10.69
C VAL A 67 -3.30 -10.50 -10.10
N LEU A 68 -4.63 -10.65 -10.13
CA LEU A 68 -5.55 -9.70 -9.47
C LEU A 68 -5.53 -9.85 -7.94
N ALA A 69 -5.25 -11.04 -7.41
CA ALA A 69 -5.00 -11.23 -5.99
C ALA A 69 -3.73 -10.48 -5.53
N VAL A 70 -2.67 -10.54 -6.33
CA VAL A 70 -1.45 -9.74 -6.10
C VAL A 70 -1.75 -8.24 -6.16
N ARG A 71 -2.57 -7.80 -7.11
CA ARG A 71 -3.02 -6.41 -7.20
C ARG A 71 -3.76 -5.95 -5.94
N ALA A 72 -4.69 -6.77 -5.45
CA ALA A 72 -5.43 -6.48 -4.22
C ALA A 72 -4.49 -6.40 -3.01
N MET A 73 -3.51 -7.31 -2.90
CA MET A 73 -2.48 -7.28 -1.88
C MET A 73 -1.67 -5.97 -1.91
N LEU A 74 -1.20 -5.56 -3.08
CA LEU A 74 -0.43 -4.31 -3.23
C LEU A 74 -1.24 -3.09 -2.81
N LEU A 75 -2.52 -3.01 -3.19
CA LEU A 75 -3.41 -1.93 -2.74
C LEU A 75 -3.66 -1.98 -1.22
N GLY A 76 -3.76 -3.17 -0.66
CA GLY A 76 -3.87 -3.35 0.78
C GLY A 76 -2.64 -2.80 1.52
N TYR A 77 -1.43 -3.13 1.06
CA TYR A 77 -0.19 -2.57 1.60
C TYR A 77 -0.10 -1.06 1.38
N ALA A 78 -0.52 -0.54 0.22
CA ALA A 78 -0.54 0.91 -0.02
C ALA A 78 -1.43 1.64 0.99
N ILE A 79 -2.62 1.11 1.28
CA ILE A 79 -3.55 1.66 2.28
C ILE A 79 -2.95 1.57 3.68
N GLU A 80 -2.34 0.44 4.04
CA GLU A 80 -1.65 0.29 5.33
C GLU A 80 -0.51 1.31 5.49
N CYS A 81 0.32 1.47 4.45
CA CYS A 81 1.38 2.47 4.44
C CYS A 81 0.83 3.90 4.57
N ALA A 82 -0.30 4.21 3.93
CA ALA A 82 -0.93 5.52 4.04
C ALA A 82 -1.43 5.80 5.47
N MET A 83 -2.03 4.81 6.13
CA MET A 83 -2.45 4.93 7.54
C MET A 83 -1.24 5.12 8.46
N LYS A 84 -0.16 4.36 8.28
CA LYS A 84 1.10 4.53 9.04
C LYS A 84 1.76 5.88 8.75
N CYS A 85 1.73 6.33 7.50
CA CYS A 85 2.18 7.66 7.11
C CYS A 85 1.45 8.76 7.88
N TYR A 86 0.12 8.68 7.94
CA TYR A 86 -0.70 9.64 8.70
C TYR A 86 -0.38 9.59 10.19
N TRP A 87 -0.26 8.40 10.77
CA TRP A 87 0.11 8.20 12.18
C TRP A 87 1.45 8.87 12.53
N VAL A 88 2.48 8.61 11.72
CA VAL A 88 3.82 9.21 11.92
C VAL A 88 3.78 10.72 11.71
N ARG A 89 3.07 11.22 10.69
CA ARG A 89 2.92 12.65 10.45
C ARG A 89 2.21 13.38 11.59
N SER A 90 1.34 12.70 12.30
CA SER A 90 0.66 13.22 13.49
C SER A 90 1.57 13.26 14.75
N GLY A 91 2.89 13.04 14.60
CA GLY A 91 3.88 13.11 15.66
C GLY A 91 4.09 11.81 16.44
N ASN A 92 3.45 10.72 16.01
CA ASN A 92 3.60 9.43 16.68
C ASN A 92 4.79 8.64 16.13
N LYS A 93 5.34 7.75 16.95
CA LYS A 93 6.43 6.86 16.55
C LYS A 93 5.94 5.44 16.34
N ILE A 94 6.53 4.74 15.36
CA ILE A 94 6.33 3.31 15.09
C ILE A 94 7.62 2.52 15.17
N VAL A 95 8.75 3.21 15.29
CA VAL A 95 10.06 2.62 15.59
C VAL A 95 10.62 3.31 16.82
N LYS A 96 11.15 2.54 17.77
CA LYS A 96 11.80 3.04 18.98
C LYS A 96 12.95 2.11 19.36
N ASN A 97 14.10 2.69 19.69
CA ASN A 97 15.31 1.95 20.05
C ASN A 97 15.68 0.90 19.00
N GLY A 98 15.58 1.23 17.72
CA GLY A 98 15.86 0.33 16.60
C GLY A 98 14.87 -0.81 16.41
N LYS A 99 13.76 -0.86 17.16
CA LYS A 99 12.72 -1.89 17.04
C LYS A 99 11.46 -1.32 16.40
N PHE A 100 10.93 -2.04 15.41
CA PHE A 100 9.63 -1.73 14.82
C PHE A 100 8.52 -2.18 15.77
N LEU A 101 7.76 -1.24 16.30
CA LEU A 101 6.64 -1.49 17.21
C LEU A 101 5.29 -1.52 16.50
N GLY A 102 5.24 -0.97 15.28
CA GLY A 102 3.98 -0.75 14.57
C GLY A 102 3.13 0.34 15.19
N VAL A 103 1.85 0.36 14.85
CA VAL A 103 0.86 1.26 15.44
C VAL A 103 0.24 0.54 16.65
N PRO A 104 0.34 1.10 17.87
CA PRO A 104 -0.19 0.45 19.07
C PRO A 104 -1.67 0.11 18.93
N GLY A 105 -2.05 -1.11 19.32
CA GLY A 105 -3.43 -1.58 19.26
C GLY A 105 -3.90 -2.05 17.86
N ALA A 106 -3.11 -1.85 16.80
CA ALA A 106 -3.49 -2.31 15.46
C ALA A 106 -3.33 -3.83 15.27
N GLY A 107 -2.59 -4.49 16.18
CA GLY A 107 -2.26 -5.92 16.08
C GLY A 107 -1.22 -6.23 14.99
N ALA A 108 -0.67 -7.45 15.03
CA ALA A 108 0.32 -7.92 14.07
C ALA A 108 -0.29 -8.42 12.75
N ASP A 109 -1.62 -8.56 12.68
CA ASP A 109 -2.33 -9.31 11.64
C ASP A 109 -2.82 -8.47 10.46
N HIS A 110 -2.22 -7.31 10.21
CA HIS A 110 -2.67 -6.44 9.12
C HIS A 110 -4.17 -6.10 9.18
N ASN A 111 -4.71 -5.88 10.37
CA ASN A 111 -6.12 -5.53 10.56
C ASN A 111 -6.36 -4.08 10.13
N LEU A 112 -6.66 -3.89 8.84
CA LEU A 112 -6.83 -2.56 8.25
C LEU A 112 -8.02 -1.78 8.83
N VAL A 113 -9.08 -2.47 9.27
CA VAL A 113 -10.25 -1.83 9.89
C VAL A 113 -9.88 -1.28 11.27
N GLN A 114 -9.16 -2.06 12.07
CA GLN A 114 -8.69 -1.61 13.39
C GLN A 114 -7.67 -0.48 13.24
N LEU A 115 -6.73 -0.60 12.31
CA LEU A 115 -5.75 0.44 12.02
C LEU A 115 -6.44 1.75 11.60
N ALA A 116 -7.47 1.67 10.74
CA ALA A 116 -8.28 2.82 10.34
C ALA A 116 -8.89 3.55 11.54
N LYS A 117 -9.51 2.80 12.47
CA LYS A 117 -10.07 3.38 13.70
C LYS A 117 -9.02 4.12 14.54
N ILE A 118 -7.85 3.50 14.72
CA ILE A 118 -6.76 4.06 15.55
C ILE A 118 -6.23 5.36 14.94
N VAL A 119 -6.08 5.42 13.63
CA VAL A 119 -5.59 6.63 12.95
C VAL A 119 -6.69 7.68 12.72
N GLY A 120 -7.92 7.45 13.18
CA GLY A 120 -9.03 8.40 13.04
C GLY A 120 -9.62 8.45 11.63
N PHE A 121 -9.35 7.46 10.78
CA PHE A 121 -10.04 7.30 9.51
C PHE A 121 -11.36 6.55 9.75
N ALA A 122 -12.49 7.19 9.45
CA ALA A 122 -13.83 6.61 9.61
C ALA A 122 -14.32 6.02 8.25
N PRO A 123 -14.09 4.73 7.99
CA PRO A 123 -14.56 4.11 6.76
C PRO A 123 -16.07 3.94 6.80
N ASN A 124 -16.76 4.20 5.69
CA ASN A 124 -18.15 3.81 5.55
C ASN A 124 -18.28 2.27 5.45
N GLN A 125 -19.53 1.76 5.43
CA GLN A 125 -19.81 0.33 5.41
C GLN A 125 -19.11 -0.40 4.25
N ARG A 126 -19.18 0.15 3.03
CA ARG A 126 -18.53 -0.42 1.85
C ARG A 126 -17.00 -0.40 1.97
N GLU A 127 -16.42 0.68 2.46
CA GLU A 127 -14.99 0.80 2.70
C GLU A 127 -14.52 -0.19 3.76
N SER A 128 -15.28 -0.35 4.83
CA SER A 128 -15.00 -1.34 5.88
C SER A 128 -14.96 -2.77 5.32
N ALA A 129 -15.93 -3.12 4.46
CA ALA A 129 -15.96 -4.41 3.79
C ALA A 129 -14.72 -4.63 2.90
N VAL A 130 -14.33 -3.62 2.13
CA VAL A 130 -13.13 -3.68 1.28
C VAL A 130 -11.87 -3.82 2.13
N LEU A 131 -11.73 -3.05 3.21
CA LEU A 131 -10.60 -3.17 4.13
C LEU A 131 -10.49 -4.55 4.78
N THR A 132 -11.64 -5.15 5.15
CA THR A 132 -11.70 -6.50 5.69
C THR A 132 -11.21 -7.54 4.68
N ARG A 133 -11.61 -7.42 3.41
CA ARG A 133 -11.13 -8.31 2.34
C ARG A 133 -9.64 -8.12 2.06
N LEU A 134 -9.18 -6.88 1.94
CA LEU A 134 -7.78 -6.56 1.71
C LEU A 134 -6.86 -7.15 2.78
N ALA A 135 -7.27 -7.11 4.04
CA ALA A 135 -6.51 -7.71 5.13
C ALA A 135 -6.21 -9.20 4.89
N LYS A 136 -7.10 -9.93 4.21
CA LYS A 136 -6.89 -11.32 3.84
C LYS A 136 -5.89 -11.47 2.69
N PHE A 137 -5.98 -10.60 1.67
CA PHE A 137 -5.01 -10.61 0.58
C PHE A 137 -3.60 -10.29 1.06
N ILE A 138 -3.45 -9.37 2.01
CA ILE A 138 -2.14 -9.07 2.61
C ILE A 138 -1.63 -10.27 3.42
N ARG A 139 -2.49 -10.93 4.19
CA ARG A 139 -2.07 -12.05 5.04
C ARG A 139 -1.70 -13.28 4.25
N PHE A 140 -2.47 -13.68 3.25
CA PHE A 140 -2.22 -14.91 2.51
C PHE A 140 -2.62 -14.90 1.03
N ALA A 141 -3.84 -14.48 0.67
CA ALA A 141 -4.42 -14.72 -0.66
C ALA A 141 -3.64 -14.08 -1.82
N GLY A 142 -2.87 -13.01 -1.57
CA GLY A 142 -1.98 -12.40 -2.55
C GLY A 142 -0.59 -13.04 -2.64
N ARG A 143 -0.24 -13.96 -1.75
CA ARG A 143 1.11 -14.57 -1.64
C ARG A 143 1.12 -16.08 -1.67
N TYR A 144 0.07 -16.71 -1.16
CA TYR A 144 -0.01 -18.16 -0.98
C TYR A 144 -1.32 -18.69 -1.54
N PRO A 145 -1.34 -19.90 -2.11
CA PRO A 145 -2.56 -20.52 -2.64
C PRO A 145 -3.54 -20.94 -1.52
N LEU A 146 -3.04 -21.07 -0.30
CA LEU A 146 -3.82 -21.52 0.85
C LEU A 146 -3.57 -20.62 2.06
N ALA A 147 -4.61 -20.39 2.86
CA ALA A 147 -4.46 -19.79 4.17
C ALA A 147 -3.76 -20.75 5.14
N LYS A 148 -3.10 -20.20 6.15
CA LYS A 148 -2.47 -21.01 7.20
C LYS A 148 -3.48 -21.78 8.05
N LEU A 149 -4.68 -21.22 8.21
CA LEU A 149 -5.74 -21.79 9.01
C LEU A 149 -7.00 -21.99 8.16
N PRO A 150 -7.70 -23.13 8.23
CA PRO A 150 -8.90 -23.42 7.46
C PRO A 150 -9.99 -22.36 7.61
N GLN A 151 -10.16 -21.81 8.81
CA GLN A 151 -11.13 -20.74 9.08
C GLN A 151 -10.86 -19.46 8.33
N ASP A 152 -9.63 -19.24 7.89
CA ASP A 152 -9.28 -18.08 7.06
C ASP A 152 -9.74 -18.23 5.60
N MET A 153 -10.06 -19.46 5.18
CA MET A 153 -10.66 -19.77 3.88
C MET A 153 -12.18 -19.64 3.88
N ALA A 154 -12.81 -19.66 5.06
CA ALA A 154 -14.27 -19.60 5.15
C ALA A 154 -14.81 -18.20 4.86
N PRO A 155 -15.96 -18.07 4.15
CA PRO A 155 -16.66 -16.80 4.07
C PRO A 155 -16.97 -16.28 5.46
N ARG A 156 -16.80 -14.99 5.70
CA ARG A 156 -17.14 -14.38 6.99
C ARG A 156 -18.37 -13.50 6.87
N GLU A 157 -19.23 -13.60 7.85
CA GLU A 157 -20.30 -12.64 8.03
C GLU A 157 -19.72 -11.33 8.53
N VAL A 158 -20.08 -10.25 7.87
CA VAL A 158 -19.71 -8.90 8.29
C VAL A 158 -20.99 -8.14 8.54
N ASP A 159 -21.13 -7.59 9.75
CA ASP A 159 -22.33 -6.88 10.18
C ASP A 159 -22.81 -5.88 9.12
N GLY A 160 -24.05 -6.03 8.70
CA GLY A 160 -24.69 -5.19 7.70
C GLY A 160 -24.29 -5.46 6.24
N LEU A 161 -23.44 -6.46 5.96
CA LEU A 161 -22.95 -6.78 4.60
C LEU A 161 -23.18 -8.24 4.19
N GLY A 162 -23.62 -9.11 5.13
CA GLY A 162 -23.81 -10.53 4.88
C GLY A 162 -22.49 -11.30 4.70
N LYS A 163 -22.57 -12.49 4.12
CA LYS A 163 -21.41 -13.35 3.84
C LYS A 163 -20.55 -12.74 2.73
N ILE A 164 -19.32 -12.42 3.07
CA ILE A 164 -18.32 -11.94 2.11
C ILE A 164 -17.41 -13.10 1.73
N ASP A 165 -17.43 -13.48 0.45
CA ASP A 165 -16.50 -14.43 -0.11
C ASP A 165 -15.07 -13.81 -0.17
N ILE A 166 -14.10 -14.61 0.24
CA ILE A 166 -12.72 -14.20 0.41
C ILE A 166 -11.98 -14.10 -0.92
N GLY A 167 -12.42 -14.91 -1.89
CA GLY A 167 -11.70 -15.11 -3.14
C GLY A 167 -12.00 -14.07 -4.21
N PHE A 168 -13.04 -13.25 -4.04
CA PHE A 168 -13.47 -12.35 -5.10
C PHE A 168 -13.21 -10.88 -4.78
N PHE A 169 -12.52 -10.21 -5.71
CA PHE A 169 -12.26 -8.77 -5.64
C PHE A 169 -12.73 -8.10 -6.93
N SER A 170 -13.82 -7.35 -6.85
CA SER A 170 -14.49 -6.77 -8.01
C SER A 170 -13.80 -5.50 -8.52
N LYS A 171 -14.11 -5.08 -9.77
CA LYS A 171 -13.73 -3.76 -10.27
C LYS A 171 -14.22 -2.62 -9.37
N ALA A 172 -15.37 -2.80 -8.72
CA ALA A 172 -15.92 -1.83 -7.78
C ALA A 172 -15.09 -1.75 -6.49
N ASP A 173 -14.52 -2.87 -6.02
CA ASP A 173 -13.63 -2.89 -4.87
C ASP A 173 -12.31 -2.17 -5.17
N PHE A 174 -11.73 -2.38 -6.36
CA PHE A 174 -10.54 -1.61 -6.78
C PHE A 174 -10.79 -0.11 -6.80
N ARG A 175 -11.95 0.35 -7.29
CA ARG A 175 -12.34 1.77 -7.24
C ARG A 175 -12.46 2.27 -5.80
N THR A 176 -13.03 1.44 -4.91
CA THR A 176 -13.15 1.77 -3.49
C THR A 176 -11.77 1.89 -2.83
N CYS A 177 -10.81 1.02 -3.15
CA CYS A 177 -9.42 1.14 -2.66
C CYS A 177 -8.79 2.48 -3.06
N LEU A 178 -8.94 2.88 -4.32
CA LEU A 178 -8.42 4.15 -4.80
C LEU A 178 -9.10 5.35 -4.11
N SER A 179 -10.40 5.24 -3.82
CA SER A 179 -11.13 6.25 -3.04
C SER A 179 -10.58 6.35 -1.61
N ILE A 180 -10.36 5.22 -0.93
CA ILE A 180 -9.75 5.17 0.40
C ILE A 180 -8.35 5.82 0.37
N LEU A 181 -7.49 5.44 -0.58
CA LEU A 181 -6.17 6.04 -0.73
C LEU A 181 -6.25 7.56 -0.93
N ASN A 182 -7.15 8.04 -1.78
CA ASN A 182 -7.34 9.47 -2.00
C ASN A 182 -7.77 10.20 -0.72
N LYS A 183 -8.67 9.62 0.08
CA LYS A 183 -9.09 10.19 1.37
C LYS A 183 -7.92 10.25 2.36
N LEU A 184 -7.18 9.16 2.52
CA LEU A 184 -6.01 9.10 3.41
C LEU A 184 -4.93 10.08 2.97
N MET A 185 -4.61 10.16 1.67
CA MET A 185 -3.63 11.11 1.17
C MET A 185 -4.08 12.57 1.29
N THR A 186 -5.40 12.83 1.29
CA THR A 186 -5.96 14.15 1.62
C THR A 186 -5.75 14.48 3.09
N MET A 187 -5.98 13.53 4.00
CA MET A 187 -5.69 13.71 5.43
C MET A 187 -4.19 13.97 5.68
N ILE A 188 -3.33 13.24 4.97
CA ILE A 188 -1.87 13.43 5.07
C ILE A 188 -1.44 14.80 4.52
N SER A 189 -1.94 15.25 3.39
CA SER A 189 -1.47 16.47 2.73
C SER A 189 -2.18 17.75 3.18
N GLY A 190 -3.35 17.63 3.81
CA GLY A 190 -4.26 18.75 4.09
C GLY A 190 -4.88 19.38 2.84
N LYS A 191 -4.64 18.82 1.67
CA LYS A 191 -5.13 19.31 0.37
C LYS A 191 -5.82 18.19 -0.39
N LYS A 192 -6.97 18.47 -1.00
CA LYS A 192 -7.66 17.52 -1.89
C LYS A 192 -6.71 17.09 -3.01
N ARG A 193 -6.45 15.80 -3.12
CA ARG A 193 -5.62 15.23 -4.20
C ARG A 193 -6.35 15.47 -5.51
N ARG A 194 -5.75 16.22 -6.44
CA ARG A 194 -6.27 16.28 -7.80
C ARG A 194 -6.21 14.87 -8.39
N THR A 195 -7.29 14.47 -9.10
CA THR A 195 -7.39 13.19 -9.78
C THR A 195 -6.08 12.82 -10.48
N PHE A 196 -5.59 11.65 -10.17
CA PHE A 196 -4.33 11.12 -10.65
C PHE A 196 -4.34 11.03 -12.18
N GLN A 197 -3.48 11.76 -12.85
CA GLN A 197 -3.11 11.43 -14.22
C GLN A 197 -2.10 10.29 -14.16
N PRO A 198 -2.28 9.22 -14.95
CA PRO A 198 -1.30 8.14 -15.03
C PRO A 198 0.07 8.75 -15.36
N LEU A 199 1.09 8.33 -14.63
CA LEU A 199 2.45 8.69 -14.97
C LEU A 199 2.74 8.12 -16.36
N GLY A 200 3.05 9.01 -17.28
CA GLY A 200 3.79 8.61 -18.45
C GLY A 200 5.00 7.80 -18.00
N THR A 201 5.01 6.57 -18.44
CA THR A 201 6.05 5.55 -18.47
C THR A 201 7.25 5.77 -17.54
N LEU A 202 7.57 4.74 -16.79
CA LEU A 202 8.74 4.53 -15.90
C LEU A 202 10.12 4.71 -16.61
N HIS A 203 10.23 5.66 -17.52
CA HIS A 203 11.47 5.91 -18.31
C HIS A 203 12.63 6.51 -17.49
N TYR A 204 12.39 6.90 -16.22
CA TYR A 204 13.41 7.57 -15.43
C TYR A 204 14.30 6.66 -14.58
N LEU A 205 13.93 5.40 -14.35
CA LEU A 205 14.71 4.50 -13.49
C LEU A 205 15.72 3.61 -14.26
N LEU A 206 15.67 3.59 -15.59
CA LEU A 206 16.54 2.74 -16.41
C LEU A 206 17.47 3.52 -17.34
N ARG A 207 17.73 4.80 -17.14
CA ARG A 207 18.83 5.43 -17.83
C ARG A 207 20.15 4.93 -17.22
N PRO A 208 20.95 4.14 -17.96
CA PRO A 208 22.31 3.84 -17.52
C PRO A 208 23.03 5.18 -17.32
N ARG A 209 23.65 5.36 -16.16
CA ARG A 209 24.53 6.50 -15.94
C ARG A 209 25.54 6.48 -17.05
N SER A 210 25.57 7.52 -17.90
CA SER A 210 26.65 7.71 -18.86
C SER A 210 27.98 7.62 -18.12
N PRO A 211 28.97 6.85 -18.61
CA PRO A 211 30.26 6.75 -17.94
C PRO A 211 30.86 8.15 -17.82
N ARG A 212 31.20 8.56 -16.60
CA ARG A 212 31.95 9.78 -16.37
C ARG A 212 33.23 9.69 -17.21
N LYS A 213 33.39 10.62 -18.14
CA LYS A 213 34.69 10.81 -18.85
C LYS A 213 35.76 11.00 -17.77
N ARG A 214 36.67 10.03 -17.69
CA ARG A 214 37.90 10.21 -16.90
C ARG A 214 38.67 11.34 -17.59
N GLU A 215 38.80 12.46 -16.90
CA GLU A 215 39.79 13.48 -17.27
C GLU A 215 41.18 12.84 -17.20
N LYS A 216 41.92 12.94 -18.30
CA LYS A 216 43.29 12.51 -18.34
C LYS A 216 44.12 13.50 -17.47
N PRO A 217 44.99 13.01 -16.56
CA PRO A 217 45.92 13.88 -15.89
C PRO A 217 46.89 14.44 -16.92
N SER A 218 47.11 15.75 -16.85
CA SER A 218 48.13 16.52 -17.55
C SER A 218 49.51 16.20 -17.04
#